data_9c4f0789dc7fca1e1d583281583599f6
#
_entry.id   9c4f0789dc7fca1e1d583281583599f6
#
_cell.length_a   1.000
_cell.length_b   1.000
_cell.length_c   1.000
_cell.angle_alpha   90.00
_cell.angle_beta   90.00
_cell.angle_gamma   90.00
#
_symmetry.space_group_name_H-M   'P 1'
#
loop_
_entity.id
_entity.type
_entity.pdbx_description
1 polymer ?
#
loop_
_entity_poly.entity_id
_entity_poly.type
_entity_poly.pdbx_seq_one_letter_code
_entity_poly.pdbx_strand_id
1 'polypeptide(L)'
;MFGLRQLFYPWGFLVQIVALVHFVRRRPDNYWLYIIFFGGFLGASAYIAVEVLPDAGLLRGVFQGFGRRSRIQALEIQIIDNPSAGNYEELGELCLEQKQYAKARDAFDKAIAARSDSPHAFYNRAKCYLGLGDLDGAIPDLEHVVKIEAKFDYYRAAGLLADAYARTGQLERAAAYFAEATQFSTTPETLYNYANFLRLQNRRDEAREWTQKLLAKRRTLPRYMQRVERPWFRKGKSLMKELTTA
;
A
#
# COMPACT_ATOMS: atom_id res chain seq x y z
N MET A 1 -30.19 -42.31 -0.84
CA MET A 1 -28.97 -41.84 -0.14
C MET A 1 -27.69 -42.00 -0.99
N PHE A 2 -27.74 -41.86 -2.32
CA PHE A 2 -26.59 -42.11 -3.21
C PHE A 2 -26.02 -40.85 -3.89
N GLY A 3 -26.57 -39.67 -3.68
CA GLY A 3 -26.22 -38.49 -4.49
C GLY A 3 -25.01 -37.65 -4.02
N LEU A 4 -24.72 -37.60 -2.74
CA LEU A 4 -23.64 -36.73 -2.20
C LEU A 4 -22.24 -37.35 -2.31
N ARG A 5 -22.14 -38.68 -2.33
CA ARG A 5 -20.83 -39.37 -2.40
C ARG A 5 -20.16 -39.24 -3.78
N GLN A 6 -20.93 -39.13 -4.86
CA GLN A 6 -20.40 -39.04 -6.23
C GLN A 6 -19.93 -37.64 -6.59
N LEU A 7 -20.49 -36.59 -6.00
CA LEU A 7 -20.07 -35.21 -6.27
C LEU A 7 -18.69 -34.86 -5.71
N PHE A 8 -18.26 -35.55 -4.63
CA PHE A 8 -17.01 -35.25 -3.93
C PHE A 8 -15.84 -36.19 -4.27
N TYR A 9 -16.09 -37.28 -5.02
CA TYR A 9 -15.08 -38.32 -5.20
C TYR A 9 -13.82 -37.91 -5.96
N PRO A 10 -13.85 -37.24 -7.11
CA PRO A 10 -12.60 -36.79 -7.76
C PRO A 10 -11.98 -35.56 -7.10
N TRP A 11 -12.76 -34.59 -6.67
CA TRP A 11 -12.28 -33.37 -6.06
C TRP A 11 -11.76 -33.59 -4.64
N GLY A 12 -12.40 -34.46 -3.87
CA GLY A 12 -11.96 -34.83 -2.54
C GLY A 12 -10.55 -35.44 -2.51
N PHE A 13 -10.26 -36.29 -3.50
CA PHE A 13 -8.95 -36.91 -3.66
C PHE A 13 -7.87 -35.90 -4.06
N LEU A 14 -8.19 -34.96 -4.94
CA LEU A 14 -7.27 -33.88 -5.30
C LEU A 14 -6.93 -32.99 -4.08
N VAL A 15 -7.91 -32.66 -3.26
CA VAL A 15 -7.72 -31.88 -2.03
C VAL A 15 -6.81 -32.63 -1.04
N GLN A 16 -6.99 -33.96 -0.90
CA GLN A 16 -6.11 -34.80 -0.07
C GLN A 16 -4.69 -34.85 -0.60
N ILE A 17 -4.48 -34.99 -1.92
CA ILE A 17 -3.14 -34.97 -2.52
C ILE A 17 -2.46 -33.64 -2.25
N VAL A 18 -3.14 -32.51 -2.45
CA VAL A 18 -2.59 -31.16 -2.17
C VAL A 18 -2.18 -31.03 -0.70
N ALA A 19 -3.04 -31.49 0.22
CA ALA A 19 -2.76 -31.49 1.65
C ALA A 19 -1.53 -32.33 2.00
N LEU A 20 -1.41 -33.55 1.44
CA LEU A 20 -0.26 -34.45 1.66
C LEU A 20 1.03 -33.88 1.06
N VAL A 21 1.01 -33.33 -0.14
CA VAL A 21 2.18 -32.68 -0.76
C VAL A 21 2.67 -31.52 0.09
N HIS A 22 1.75 -30.70 0.59
CA HIS A 22 2.09 -29.58 1.49
C HIS A 22 2.65 -30.10 2.82
N PHE A 23 2.03 -31.13 3.42
CA PHE A 23 2.50 -31.76 4.65
C PHE A 23 3.94 -32.27 4.53
N VAL A 24 4.26 -33.02 3.44
CA VAL A 24 5.60 -33.55 3.20
C VAL A 24 6.67 -32.44 3.04
N ARG A 25 6.29 -31.33 2.40
CA ARG A 25 7.21 -30.20 2.19
C ARG A 25 7.46 -29.36 3.44
N ARG A 26 6.46 -29.16 4.27
CA ARG A 26 6.51 -28.28 5.45
C ARG A 26 6.80 -28.99 6.75
N ARG A 27 6.51 -30.30 6.82
CA ARG A 27 6.65 -31.15 8.02
C ARG A 27 6.03 -30.49 9.25
N PRO A 28 4.72 -30.13 9.25
CA PRO A 28 4.01 -29.71 10.44
C PRO A 28 3.87 -30.87 11.43
N ASP A 29 3.22 -30.67 12.55
CA ASP A 29 3.01 -31.69 13.56
C ASP A 29 2.38 -32.97 13.00
N ASN A 30 2.91 -34.11 13.42
CA ASN A 30 2.54 -35.44 12.87
C ASN A 30 1.07 -35.80 13.04
N TYR A 31 0.34 -35.19 13.97
CA TYR A 31 -1.08 -35.47 14.16
C TYR A 31 -1.93 -35.09 12.93
N TRP A 32 -1.46 -34.10 12.13
CA TRP A 32 -2.13 -33.71 10.90
C TRP A 32 -2.16 -34.81 9.86
N LEU A 33 -1.16 -35.72 9.84
CA LEU A 33 -1.15 -36.87 8.94
C LEU A 33 -2.34 -37.78 9.21
N TYR A 34 -2.64 -38.02 10.49
CA TYR A 34 -3.78 -38.84 10.89
C TYR A 34 -5.11 -38.18 10.53
N ILE A 35 -5.22 -36.86 10.72
CA ILE A 35 -6.42 -36.10 10.36
C ILE A 35 -6.65 -36.12 8.86
N ILE A 36 -5.63 -35.94 8.03
CA ILE A 36 -5.73 -35.98 6.57
C ILE A 36 -6.11 -37.39 6.09
N PHE A 37 -5.51 -38.41 6.68
CA PHE A 37 -5.70 -39.80 6.24
C PHE A 37 -7.05 -40.37 6.68
N PHE A 38 -7.40 -40.26 7.96
CA PHE A 38 -8.64 -40.82 8.50
C PHE A 38 -9.84 -39.90 8.31
N GLY A 39 -9.64 -38.59 8.29
CA GLY A 39 -10.68 -37.57 8.07
C GLY A 39 -11.06 -37.38 6.60
N GLY A 40 -10.33 -37.99 5.66
CA GLY A 40 -10.61 -37.93 4.24
C GLY A 40 -10.67 -36.48 3.72
N PHE A 41 -11.68 -36.18 2.90
CA PHE A 41 -11.91 -34.83 2.37
C PHE A 41 -12.05 -33.77 3.46
N LEU A 42 -12.80 -34.07 4.53
CA LEU A 42 -13.01 -33.11 5.64
C LEU A 42 -11.71 -32.84 6.40
N GLY A 43 -10.93 -33.91 6.68
CA GLY A 43 -9.62 -33.77 7.34
C GLY A 43 -8.61 -33.00 6.49
N ALA A 44 -8.56 -33.26 5.19
CA ALA A 44 -7.71 -32.52 4.27
C ALA A 44 -8.15 -31.05 4.13
N SER A 45 -9.45 -30.77 4.11
CA SER A 45 -9.99 -29.42 4.08
C SER A 45 -9.69 -28.64 5.36
N ALA A 46 -9.81 -29.30 6.52
CA ALA A 46 -9.44 -28.71 7.81
C ALA A 46 -7.94 -28.39 7.86
N TYR A 47 -7.10 -29.31 7.40
CA TYR A 47 -5.65 -29.08 7.30
C TYR A 47 -5.33 -27.89 6.39
N ILE A 48 -5.94 -27.82 5.21
CA ILE A 48 -5.74 -26.70 4.29
C ILE A 48 -6.20 -25.39 4.92
N ALA A 49 -7.33 -25.39 5.62
CA ALA A 49 -7.86 -24.19 6.27
C ALA A 49 -6.94 -23.68 7.39
N VAL A 50 -6.33 -24.57 8.15
CA VAL A 50 -5.51 -24.19 9.33
C VAL A 50 -4.05 -23.96 8.98
N GLU A 51 -3.46 -24.77 8.11
CA GLU A 51 -2.02 -24.73 7.82
C GLU A 51 -1.68 -24.07 6.49
N VAL A 52 -2.46 -24.35 5.43
CA VAL A 52 -2.11 -23.88 4.07
C VAL A 52 -2.62 -22.45 3.83
N LEU A 53 -3.86 -22.14 4.21
CA LEU A 53 -4.46 -20.83 3.95
C LEU A 53 -3.76 -19.67 4.70
N PRO A 54 -3.38 -19.82 5.99
CA PRO A 54 -2.59 -18.79 6.67
C PRO A 54 -1.22 -18.57 6.03
N ASP A 55 -0.55 -19.67 5.65
CA ASP A 55 0.76 -19.63 4.99
C ASP A 55 0.70 -19.04 3.57
N ALA A 56 -0.37 -19.29 2.84
CA ALA A 56 -0.60 -18.72 1.51
C ALA A 56 -0.93 -17.21 1.55
N GLY A 57 -1.12 -16.63 2.72
CA GLY A 57 -1.44 -15.21 2.90
C GLY A 57 -2.83 -14.83 2.36
N LEU A 58 -3.62 -15.79 1.89
CA LEU A 58 -4.95 -15.56 1.31
C LEU A 58 -5.96 -15.07 2.35
N LEU A 59 -5.90 -15.63 3.57
CA LEU A 59 -6.77 -15.21 4.67
C LEU A 59 -6.23 -14.01 5.43
N ARG A 60 -4.92 -13.74 5.35
CA ARG A 60 -4.31 -12.61 6.07
C ARG A 60 -4.94 -11.28 5.68
N GLY A 61 -5.25 -11.08 4.38
CA GLY A 61 -5.93 -9.87 3.90
C GLY A 61 -7.38 -9.77 4.40
N VAL A 62 -8.09 -10.89 4.48
CA VAL A 62 -9.48 -10.94 4.95
C VAL A 62 -9.54 -10.66 6.46
N PHE A 63 -8.72 -11.36 7.26
CA PHE A 63 -8.68 -11.15 8.72
C PHE A 63 -8.12 -9.77 9.09
N GLN A 64 -7.14 -9.25 8.38
CA GLN A 64 -6.66 -7.88 8.59
C GLN A 64 -7.74 -6.84 8.28
N GLY A 65 -8.57 -7.06 7.27
CA GLY A 65 -9.69 -6.18 6.95
C GLY A 65 -10.77 -6.17 8.05
N PHE A 66 -11.10 -7.33 8.62
CA PHE A 66 -12.04 -7.43 9.74
C PHE A 66 -11.48 -6.77 11.01
N GLY A 67 -10.23 -7.07 11.38
CA GLY A 67 -9.59 -6.48 12.55
C GLY A 67 -9.48 -4.94 12.46
N ARG A 68 -9.21 -4.40 11.27
CA ARG A 68 -9.16 -2.94 11.05
C ARG A 68 -10.53 -2.28 11.19
N ARG A 69 -11.60 -2.87 10.66
CA ARG A 69 -12.96 -2.35 10.82
C ARG A 69 -13.39 -2.33 12.29
N SER A 70 -13.12 -3.40 13.02
CA SER A 70 -13.38 -3.47 14.46
C SER A 70 -12.56 -2.43 15.22
N ARG A 71 -11.29 -2.18 14.85
CA ARG A 71 -10.45 -1.16 15.48
C ARG A 71 -10.97 0.26 15.19
N ILE A 72 -11.42 0.54 13.97
CA ILE A 72 -12.04 1.83 13.63
C ILE A 72 -13.27 2.07 14.50
N GLN A 73 -14.17 1.09 14.62
CA GLN A 73 -15.37 1.22 15.47
C GLN A 73 -15.00 1.43 16.94
N ALA A 74 -14.01 0.70 17.44
CA ALA A 74 -13.55 0.87 18.82
C ALA A 74 -12.96 2.26 19.06
N LEU A 75 -12.19 2.79 18.10
CA LEU A 75 -11.65 4.15 18.18
C LEU A 75 -12.75 5.23 18.09
N GLU A 76 -13.76 5.03 17.27
CA GLU A 76 -14.89 5.96 17.19
C GLU A 76 -15.62 6.06 18.53
N ILE A 77 -15.80 4.95 19.23
CA ILE A 77 -16.36 4.93 20.58
C ILE A 77 -15.38 5.60 21.57
N GLN A 78 -14.11 5.24 21.53
CA GLN A 78 -13.09 5.81 22.42
C GLN A 78 -12.94 7.34 22.27
N ILE A 79 -13.08 7.87 21.06
CA ILE A 79 -13.01 9.31 20.77
C ILE A 79 -14.19 10.07 21.41
N ILE A 80 -15.34 9.44 21.59
CA ILE A 80 -16.47 10.07 22.28
C ILE A 80 -16.10 10.37 23.74
N ASP A 81 -15.42 9.45 24.39
CA ASP A 81 -15.01 9.58 25.80
C ASP A 81 -13.71 10.37 25.95
N ASN A 82 -12.78 10.23 25.00
CA ASN A 82 -11.45 10.85 25.02
C ASN A 82 -11.03 11.38 23.64
N PRO A 83 -11.45 12.59 23.26
CA PRO A 83 -11.12 13.23 21.97
C PRO A 83 -9.70 13.77 21.94
N SER A 84 -8.70 12.89 21.96
CA SER A 84 -7.29 13.26 21.90
C SER A 84 -6.74 13.29 20.48
N ALA A 85 -5.70 14.10 20.23
CA ALA A 85 -5.01 14.17 18.94
C ALA A 85 -4.53 12.79 18.49
N GLY A 86 -3.96 11.98 19.38
CA GLY A 86 -3.48 10.63 19.05
C GLY A 86 -4.57 9.66 18.62
N ASN A 87 -5.76 9.71 19.25
CA ASN A 87 -6.89 8.88 18.85
C ASN A 87 -7.41 9.27 17.45
N TYR A 88 -7.42 10.57 17.15
CA TYR A 88 -7.80 11.06 15.80
C TYR A 88 -6.74 10.70 14.76
N GLU A 89 -5.44 10.80 15.07
CA GLU A 89 -4.37 10.37 14.16
C GLU A 89 -4.49 8.88 13.83
N GLU A 90 -4.64 8.01 14.84
CA GLU A 90 -4.82 6.57 14.63
C GLU A 90 -6.07 6.27 13.78
N LEU A 91 -7.18 6.94 14.04
CA LEU A 91 -8.39 6.81 13.21
C LEU A 91 -8.12 7.22 11.77
N GLY A 92 -7.46 8.35 11.57
CA GLY A 92 -7.08 8.87 10.26
C GLY A 92 -6.21 7.89 9.48
N GLU A 93 -5.18 7.33 10.12
CA GLU A 93 -4.28 6.33 9.52
C GLU A 93 -5.03 5.07 9.07
N LEU A 94 -5.87 4.51 9.93
CA LEU A 94 -6.66 3.32 9.60
C LEU A 94 -7.64 3.57 8.46
N CYS A 95 -8.28 4.75 8.42
CA CYS A 95 -9.15 5.16 7.33
C CYS A 95 -8.36 5.36 6.02
N LEU A 96 -7.16 5.99 6.10
CA LEU A 96 -6.28 6.21 4.96
C LEU A 96 -5.81 4.88 4.33
N GLU A 97 -5.44 3.89 5.16
CA GLU A 97 -5.09 2.55 4.70
C GLU A 97 -6.25 1.86 3.95
N GLN A 98 -7.49 2.16 4.35
CA GLN A 98 -8.69 1.66 3.66
C GLN A 98 -9.12 2.56 2.48
N LYS A 99 -8.34 3.58 2.14
CA LYS A 99 -8.65 4.58 1.09
C LYS A 99 -9.95 5.34 1.32
N GLN A 100 -10.39 5.45 2.58
CA GLN A 100 -11.51 6.27 2.99
C GLN A 100 -11.04 7.72 3.17
N TYR A 101 -10.58 8.34 2.08
CA TYR A 101 -9.84 9.60 2.11
C TYR A 101 -10.59 10.74 2.81
N ALA A 102 -11.89 10.89 2.55
CA ALA A 102 -12.68 11.94 3.19
C ALA A 102 -12.75 11.77 4.71
N LYS A 103 -13.05 10.56 5.17
CA LYS A 103 -13.10 10.24 6.61
C LYS A 103 -11.73 10.38 7.28
N ALA A 104 -10.67 9.95 6.59
CA ALA A 104 -9.30 10.09 7.07
C ALA A 104 -8.92 11.57 7.20
N ARG A 105 -9.22 12.41 6.20
CA ARG A 105 -8.99 13.85 6.24
C ARG A 105 -9.68 14.49 7.45
N ASP A 106 -10.98 14.21 7.64
CA ASP A 106 -11.75 14.78 8.75
C ASP A 106 -11.17 14.36 10.13
N ALA A 107 -10.59 13.14 10.22
CA ALA A 107 -9.90 12.71 11.42
C ALA A 107 -8.58 13.47 11.64
N PHE A 108 -7.77 13.67 10.59
CA PHE A 108 -6.55 14.46 10.69
C PHE A 108 -6.83 15.94 10.94
N ASP A 109 -7.92 16.51 10.41
CA ASP A 109 -8.36 17.88 10.74
C ASP A 109 -8.59 18.04 12.24
N LYS A 110 -9.27 17.06 12.85
CA LYS A 110 -9.51 17.05 14.30
C LYS A 110 -8.24 16.83 15.11
N ALA A 111 -7.33 15.98 14.64
CA ALA A 111 -6.03 15.77 15.27
C ALA A 111 -5.22 17.07 15.31
N ILE A 112 -5.12 17.77 14.18
CA ILE A 112 -4.40 19.04 14.06
C ILE A 112 -5.07 20.12 14.92
N ALA A 113 -6.41 20.22 14.91
CA ALA A 113 -7.16 21.14 15.76
C ALA A 113 -6.96 20.86 17.26
N ALA A 114 -6.75 19.59 17.64
CA ALA A 114 -6.41 19.19 19.01
C ALA A 114 -4.93 19.38 19.35
N ARG A 115 -4.20 20.21 18.59
CA ARG A 115 -2.79 20.57 18.74
C ARG A 115 -1.82 19.42 18.45
N SER A 116 -2.06 18.67 17.39
CA SER A 116 -1.03 17.81 16.84
C SER A 116 -0.04 18.69 16.05
N ASP A 117 1.17 18.87 16.58
CA ASP A 117 2.29 19.52 15.85
C ASP A 117 3.06 18.47 15.00
N SER A 118 2.56 17.27 14.94
CA SER A 118 3.20 16.15 14.27
C SER A 118 3.24 16.37 12.75
N PRO A 119 4.43 16.37 12.09
CA PRO A 119 4.51 16.37 10.64
C PRO A 119 3.74 15.22 9.99
N HIS A 120 3.56 14.10 10.72
CA HIS A 120 2.79 12.95 10.25
C HIS A 120 1.31 13.27 10.02
N ALA A 121 0.68 14.04 10.90
CA ALA A 121 -0.73 14.42 10.75
C ALA A 121 -0.94 15.23 9.46
N PHE A 122 -0.10 16.25 9.24
CA PHE A 122 -0.14 17.06 8.02
C PHE A 122 0.17 16.23 6.76
N TYR A 123 1.21 15.41 6.80
CA TYR A 123 1.58 14.54 5.68
C TYR A 123 0.47 13.57 5.29
N ASN A 124 -0.15 12.93 6.28
CA ASN A 124 -1.24 11.99 6.02
C ASN A 124 -2.51 12.71 5.56
N ARG A 125 -2.79 13.93 6.06
CA ARG A 125 -3.88 14.76 5.54
C ARG A 125 -3.63 15.17 4.09
N ALA A 126 -2.41 15.57 3.75
CA ALA A 126 -2.02 15.83 2.36
C ALA A 126 -2.24 14.61 1.46
N LYS A 127 -1.90 13.41 1.91
CA LYS A 127 -2.21 12.17 1.18
C LYS A 127 -3.70 11.96 0.99
N CYS A 128 -4.52 12.34 1.96
CA CYS A 128 -5.98 12.31 1.80
C CYS A 128 -6.44 13.28 0.71
N TYR A 129 -5.95 14.52 0.73
CA TYR A 129 -6.25 15.51 -0.31
C TYR A 129 -5.81 15.03 -1.70
N LEU A 130 -4.60 14.49 -1.84
CA LEU A 130 -4.14 13.88 -3.09
C LEU A 130 -5.04 12.72 -3.54
N GLY A 131 -5.50 11.90 -2.61
CA GLY A 131 -6.42 10.79 -2.88
C GLY A 131 -7.80 11.24 -3.32
N LEU A 132 -8.25 12.43 -2.89
CA LEU A 132 -9.49 13.09 -3.31
C LEU A 132 -9.32 13.91 -4.60
N GLY A 133 -8.08 14.12 -5.07
CA GLY A 133 -7.78 14.98 -6.21
C GLY A 133 -7.72 16.47 -5.89
N ASP A 134 -7.77 16.83 -4.61
CA ASP A 134 -7.67 18.21 -4.11
C ASP A 134 -6.21 18.60 -3.94
N LEU A 135 -5.63 19.19 -5.00
CA LEU A 135 -4.23 19.61 -4.99
C LEU A 135 -4.02 20.88 -4.15
N ASP A 136 -5.00 21.77 -4.15
CA ASP A 136 -4.92 23.04 -3.43
C ASP A 136 -4.93 22.80 -1.92
N GLY A 137 -5.66 21.81 -1.44
CA GLY A 137 -5.61 21.37 -0.04
C GLY A 137 -4.33 20.63 0.33
N ALA A 138 -3.73 19.88 -0.62
CA ALA A 138 -2.52 19.10 -0.36
C ALA A 138 -1.26 19.95 -0.26
N ILE A 139 -1.13 20.99 -1.07
CA ILE A 139 0.10 21.81 -1.18
C ILE A 139 0.49 22.45 0.16
N PRO A 140 -0.39 23.17 0.88
CA PRO A 140 -0.02 23.81 2.16
C PRO A 140 0.48 22.82 3.21
N ASP A 141 -0.12 21.64 3.28
CA ASP A 141 0.28 20.60 4.22
C ASP A 141 1.66 20.02 3.88
N LEU A 142 1.91 19.77 2.60
CA LEU A 142 3.22 19.28 2.14
C LEU A 142 4.29 20.34 2.30
N GLU A 143 4.02 21.64 2.03
CA GLU A 143 4.92 22.75 2.31
C GLU A 143 5.29 22.82 3.80
N HIS A 144 4.28 22.68 4.67
CA HIS A 144 4.47 22.66 6.11
C HIS A 144 5.41 21.52 6.53
N VAL A 145 5.17 20.30 6.05
CA VAL A 145 5.99 19.12 6.35
C VAL A 145 7.43 19.31 5.87
N VAL A 146 7.63 19.71 4.62
CA VAL A 146 8.98 19.89 4.04
C VAL A 146 9.74 21.02 4.73
N LYS A 147 9.05 22.09 5.17
CA LYS A 147 9.65 23.18 5.93
C LYS A 147 10.16 22.74 7.30
N ILE A 148 9.42 21.86 8.00
CA ILE A 148 9.82 21.33 9.31
C ILE A 148 10.93 20.28 9.14
N GLU A 149 10.75 19.37 8.20
CA GLU A 149 11.65 18.24 7.99
C GLU A 149 11.77 17.92 6.49
N ALA A 150 12.75 18.49 5.81
CA ALA A 150 12.97 18.26 4.38
C ALA A 150 13.18 16.76 4.02
N LYS A 151 13.75 15.98 4.98
CA LYS A 151 14.04 14.54 4.80
C LYS A 151 12.84 13.64 5.10
N PHE A 152 11.68 14.21 5.43
CA PHE A 152 10.51 13.47 5.85
C PHE A 152 10.16 12.35 4.85
N ASP A 153 9.95 11.14 5.37
CA ASP A 153 9.67 9.92 4.62
C ASP A 153 10.66 9.73 3.43
N TYR A 154 11.95 9.87 3.70
CA TYR A 154 13.01 9.76 2.69
C TYR A 154 12.80 10.71 1.49
N TYR A 155 12.49 11.98 1.76
CA TYR A 155 12.15 13.02 0.77
C TYR A 155 10.89 12.70 -0.07
N ARG A 156 10.05 11.76 0.34
CA ARG A 156 8.81 11.45 -0.36
C ARG A 156 7.84 12.63 -0.28
N ALA A 157 7.77 13.33 0.86
CA ALA A 157 6.95 14.54 1.01
C ALA A 157 7.32 15.61 -0.03
N ALA A 158 8.62 15.89 -0.21
CA ALA A 158 9.11 16.80 -1.24
C ALA A 158 8.77 16.35 -2.66
N GLY A 159 8.86 15.03 -2.93
CA GLY A 159 8.46 14.45 -4.21
C GLY A 159 6.96 14.57 -4.51
N LEU A 160 6.10 14.43 -3.50
CA LEU A 160 4.65 14.64 -3.61
C LEU A 160 4.32 16.12 -3.81
N LEU A 161 5.01 17.02 -3.11
CA LEU A 161 4.86 18.45 -3.28
C LEU A 161 5.23 18.88 -4.71
N ALA A 162 6.34 18.36 -5.24
CA ALA A 162 6.76 18.60 -6.62
C ALA A 162 5.70 18.13 -7.63
N ASP A 163 5.11 16.94 -7.44
CA ASP A 163 4.02 16.45 -8.30
C ASP A 163 2.78 17.33 -8.20
N ALA A 164 2.40 17.77 -7.00
CA ALA A 164 1.28 18.68 -6.80
C ALA A 164 1.48 20.01 -7.52
N TYR A 165 2.67 20.63 -7.41
CA TYR A 165 3.01 21.83 -8.17
C TYR A 165 3.01 21.63 -9.69
N ALA A 166 3.54 20.51 -10.16
CA ALA A 166 3.52 20.18 -11.58
C ALA A 166 2.09 20.11 -12.14
N ARG A 167 1.20 19.50 -11.38
CA ARG A 167 -0.22 19.33 -11.76
C ARG A 167 -1.04 20.60 -11.63
N THR A 168 -0.63 21.56 -10.80
CA THR A 168 -1.23 22.91 -10.69
C THR A 168 -0.59 23.92 -11.61
N GLY A 169 0.36 23.52 -12.47
CA GLY A 169 1.01 24.39 -13.46
C GLY A 169 2.15 25.24 -12.91
N GLN A 170 2.56 25.07 -11.64
CA GLN A 170 3.67 25.78 -11.02
C GLN A 170 5.00 25.08 -11.37
N LEU A 171 5.38 25.14 -12.65
CA LEU A 171 6.42 24.28 -13.24
C LEU A 171 7.83 24.55 -12.68
N GLU A 172 8.17 25.81 -12.40
CA GLU A 172 9.47 26.18 -11.85
C GLU A 172 9.64 25.62 -10.43
N ARG A 173 8.59 25.76 -9.59
CA ARG A 173 8.58 25.19 -8.24
C ARG A 173 8.64 23.66 -8.30
N ALA A 174 7.87 23.06 -9.18
CA ALA A 174 7.92 21.61 -9.40
C ALA A 174 9.33 21.14 -9.76
N ALA A 175 9.99 21.80 -10.69
CA ALA A 175 11.35 21.45 -11.11
C ALA A 175 12.35 21.56 -9.97
N ALA A 176 12.28 22.63 -9.15
CA ALA A 176 13.17 22.83 -8.01
C ALA A 176 13.00 21.70 -6.95
N TYR A 177 11.75 21.39 -6.56
CA TYR A 177 11.48 20.34 -5.58
C TYR A 177 11.78 18.93 -6.13
N PHE A 178 11.58 18.66 -7.42
CA PHE A 178 12.00 17.39 -8.01
C PHE A 178 13.52 17.25 -8.04
N ALA A 179 14.25 18.30 -8.37
CA ALA A 179 15.72 18.28 -8.34
C ALA A 179 16.25 17.96 -6.94
N GLU A 180 15.72 18.63 -5.90
CA GLU A 180 16.06 18.34 -4.53
C GLU A 180 15.67 16.92 -4.11
N ALA A 181 14.40 16.54 -4.31
CA ALA A 181 13.91 15.23 -3.91
C ALA A 181 14.68 14.10 -4.58
N THR A 182 14.97 14.17 -5.87
CA THR A 182 15.64 13.09 -6.62
C THR A 182 17.14 12.99 -6.36
N GLN A 183 17.75 14.01 -5.76
CA GLN A 183 19.14 13.94 -5.31
C GLN A 183 19.30 12.92 -4.17
N PHE A 184 18.31 12.79 -3.31
CA PHE A 184 18.36 11.95 -2.10
C PHE A 184 17.33 10.82 -2.08
N SER A 185 16.15 11.05 -2.62
CA SER A 185 15.08 10.04 -2.67
C SER A 185 15.25 9.08 -3.84
N THR A 186 15.12 7.81 -3.53
CA THR A 186 15.07 6.74 -4.54
C THR A 186 13.75 5.98 -4.48
N THR A 187 12.68 6.60 -3.94
CA THR A 187 11.37 5.96 -3.87
C THR A 187 10.78 5.81 -5.28
N PRO A 188 10.19 4.66 -5.62
CA PRO A 188 9.63 4.44 -6.95
C PRO A 188 8.58 5.47 -7.36
N GLU A 189 7.80 5.97 -6.40
CA GLU A 189 6.82 7.03 -6.62
C GLU A 189 7.47 8.33 -7.09
N THR A 190 8.47 8.84 -6.35
CA THR A 190 9.17 10.08 -6.71
C THR A 190 9.86 9.97 -8.07
N LEU A 191 10.54 8.84 -8.33
CA LEU A 191 11.19 8.60 -9.62
C LEU A 191 10.19 8.59 -10.79
N TYR A 192 9.01 7.97 -10.59
CA TYR A 192 7.96 7.97 -11.61
C TYR A 192 7.40 9.37 -11.85
N ASN A 193 7.07 10.10 -10.79
CA ASN A 193 6.48 11.43 -10.89
C ASN A 193 7.42 12.39 -11.60
N TYR A 194 8.72 12.34 -11.29
CA TYR A 194 9.72 13.14 -11.98
C TYR A 194 9.87 12.76 -13.45
N ALA A 195 9.96 11.48 -13.77
CA ALA A 195 10.03 11.02 -15.15
C ALA A 195 8.80 11.47 -15.96
N ASN A 196 7.60 11.40 -15.36
CA ASN A 196 6.37 11.86 -16.01
C ASN A 196 6.33 13.38 -16.17
N PHE A 197 6.82 14.14 -15.18
CA PHE A 197 6.99 15.59 -15.29
C PHE A 197 7.90 15.96 -16.47
N LEU A 198 9.07 15.33 -16.59
CA LEU A 198 10.00 15.57 -17.71
C LEU A 198 9.37 15.22 -19.06
N ARG A 199 8.60 14.14 -19.15
CA ARG A 199 7.85 13.77 -20.35
C ARG A 199 6.87 14.87 -20.77
N LEU A 200 6.12 15.40 -19.80
CA LEU A 200 5.15 16.49 -20.04
C LEU A 200 5.84 17.80 -20.48
N GLN A 201 7.11 17.99 -20.06
CA GLN A 201 7.96 19.10 -20.52
C GLN A 201 8.68 18.81 -21.84
N ASN A 202 8.31 17.75 -22.56
CA ASN A 202 8.92 17.29 -23.80
C ASN A 202 10.43 16.93 -23.69
N ARG A 203 10.95 16.72 -22.48
CA ARG A 203 12.33 16.31 -22.17
C ARG A 203 12.42 14.77 -22.19
N ARG A 204 12.22 14.19 -23.38
CA ARG A 204 11.98 12.74 -23.53
C ARG A 204 13.18 11.88 -23.15
N ASP A 205 14.39 12.30 -23.47
CA ASP A 205 15.59 11.50 -23.18
C ASP A 205 15.83 11.42 -21.67
N GLU A 206 15.68 12.51 -20.96
CA GLU A 206 15.77 12.55 -19.52
C GLU A 206 14.64 11.75 -18.87
N ALA A 207 13.41 11.87 -19.38
CA ALA A 207 12.29 11.05 -18.90
C ALA A 207 12.57 9.55 -19.05
N ARG A 208 13.22 9.15 -20.18
CA ARG A 208 13.64 7.75 -20.41
C ARG A 208 14.68 7.32 -19.39
N GLU A 209 15.70 8.15 -19.15
CA GLU A 209 16.75 7.85 -18.15
C GLU A 209 16.15 7.63 -16.75
N TRP A 210 15.29 8.53 -16.29
CA TRP A 210 14.65 8.41 -14.97
C TRP A 210 13.69 7.22 -14.88
N THR A 211 13.01 6.89 -15.98
CA THR A 211 12.18 5.68 -16.05
C THR A 211 13.03 4.41 -15.97
N GLN A 212 14.23 4.40 -16.57
CA GLN A 212 15.19 3.30 -16.43
C GLN A 212 15.66 3.15 -14.99
N LYS A 213 16.03 4.25 -14.32
CA LYS A 213 16.38 4.26 -12.89
C LYS A 213 15.26 3.67 -12.02
N LEU A 214 14.02 4.08 -12.26
CA LEU A 214 12.84 3.52 -11.59
C LEU A 214 12.76 1.99 -11.78
N LEU A 215 12.83 1.51 -13.02
CA LEU A 215 12.68 0.08 -13.31
C LEU A 215 13.84 -0.76 -12.75
N ALA A 216 15.06 -0.22 -12.77
CA ALA A 216 16.24 -0.86 -12.17
C ALA A 216 16.10 -1.02 -10.65
N LYS A 217 15.46 -0.05 -9.97
CA LYS A 217 15.25 -0.06 -8.52
C LYS A 217 14.51 -1.30 -8.05
N ARG A 218 13.65 -1.90 -8.88
CA ARG A 218 12.91 -3.12 -8.52
C ARG A 218 13.85 -4.26 -8.09
N ARG A 219 15.05 -4.36 -8.67
CA ARG A 219 15.99 -5.44 -8.37
C ARG A 219 16.63 -5.28 -6.98
N THR A 220 16.75 -4.07 -6.48
CA THR A 220 17.40 -3.74 -5.20
C THR A 220 16.42 -3.73 -4.03
N LEU A 221 15.11 -3.70 -4.28
CA LEU A 221 14.11 -3.67 -3.23
C LEU A 221 13.82 -5.07 -2.67
N PRO A 222 13.60 -5.20 -1.35
CA PRO A 222 13.08 -6.42 -0.74
C PRO A 222 11.74 -6.85 -1.35
N ARG A 223 11.46 -8.16 -1.36
CA ARG A 223 10.24 -8.70 -2.00
C ARG A 223 8.93 -8.07 -1.50
N TYR A 224 8.84 -7.76 -0.21
CA TYR A 224 7.63 -7.12 0.35
C TYR A 224 7.44 -5.71 -0.22
N MET A 225 8.51 -4.91 -0.33
CA MET A 225 8.45 -3.58 -0.94
C MET A 225 8.14 -3.64 -2.44
N GLN A 226 8.67 -4.62 -3.17
CA GLN A 226 8.32 -4.81 -4.57
C GLN A 226 6.81 -5.03 -4.78
N ARG A 227 6.11 -5.62 -3.79
CA ARG A 227 4.65 -5.79 -3.83
C ARG A 227 3.93 -4.47 -3.57
N VAL A 228 4.37 -3.72 -2.56
CA VAL A 228 3.80 -2.40 -2.21
C VAL A 228 3.98 -1.41 -3.36
N GLU A 229 5.19 -1.33 -3.92
CA GLU A 229 5.55 -0.38 -4.97
C GLU A 229 5.19 -0.87 -6.38
N ARG A 230 4.52 -2.02 -6.51
CA ARG A 230 4.11 -2.61 -7.79
C ARG A 230 3.33 -1.66 -8.71
N PRO A 231 2.43 -0.79 -8.22
CA PRO A 231 1.73 0.18 -9.05
C PRO A 231 2.68 1.11 -9.82
N TRP A 232 3.74 1.60 -9.16
CA TRP A 232 4.70 2.52 -9.76
C TRP A 232 5.56 1.84 -10.82
N PHE A 233 5.97 0.59 -10.59
CA PHE A 233 6.67 -0.20 -11.61
C PHE A 233 5.80 -0.51 -12.83
N ARG A 234 4.48 -0.68 -12.67
CA ARG A 234 3.56 -0.86 -13.80
C ARG A 234 3.44 0.44 -14.60
N LYS A 235 3.23 1.57 -13.93
CA LYS A 235 3.20 2.90 -14.55
C LYS A 235 4.53 3.19 -15.29
N GLY A 236 5.67 2.89 -14.65
CA GLY A 236 6.98 3.06 -15.26
C GLY A 236 7.18 2.22 -16.53
N LYS A 237 6.70 0.98 -16.56
CA LYS A 237 6.74 0.16 -17.79
C LYS A 237 5.89 0.74 -18.90
N SER A 238 4.70 1.25 -18.59
CA SER A 238 3.83 1.92 -19.56
C SER A 238 4.50 3.16 -20.11
N LEU A 239 5.07 3.99 -19.23
CA LEU A 239 5.79 5.21 -19.61
C LEU A 239 7.01 4.89 -20.51
N MET A 240 7.78 3.86 -20.17
CA MET A 240 8.92 3.43 -21.00
C MET A 240 8.48 3.03 -22.38
N LYS A 241 7.38 2.29 -22.52
CA LYS A 241 6.84 1.90 -23.82
C LYS A 241 6.46 3.15 -24.65
N GLU A 242 5.77 4.11 -24.04
CA GLU A 242 5.40 5.37 -24.68
C GLU A 242 6.63 6.15 -25.17
N LEU A 243 7.69 6.24 -24.35
CA LEU A 243 8.92 6.96 -24.68
C LEU A 243 9.77 6.28 -25.76
N THR A 244 9.54 4.98 -26.02
CA THR A 244 10.27 4.22 -27.05
C THR A 244 9.53 4.09 -28.37
N THR A 245 8.21 4.24 -28.38
CA THR A 245 7.36 4.07 -29.59
C THR A 245 7.06 5.38 -30.33
N ALA A 246 7.36 6.51 -29.76
CA ALA A 246 7.16 7.85 -30.30
C ALA A 246 8.51 8.53 -30.53
#